data_17e96d2096709471bec9c6fb93297c1b
#
_entry.id   17e96d2096709471bec9c6fb93297c1b
#
_cell.length_a   1.000
_cell.length_b   1.000
_cell.length_c   1.000
_cell.angle_alpha   90.00
_cell.angle_beta   90.00
_cell.angle_gamma   90.00
#
_symmetry.space_group_name_H-M   'P 1'
#
loop_
_entity.id
_entity.type
_entity.pdbx_description
1 polymer ?
#
loop_
_entity_poly.entity_id
_entity_poly.type
_entity_poly.pdbx_seq_one_letter_code
_entity_poly.pdbx_strand_id
1 'polypeptide(L)'
;MIEHKDKHGNENMIEGRNAVLEAFRSGKPVDKLFVLDGCQDGPVRTIVREAKKHDTLVQFVDKERLTQLSQTGRHQGVIAYTAAYEYAQVEDMLALAKERGEDPFLILLDDIEDPHNLGAIIRTANLAGAHGVIIPKRRAVGLTATVAKTSAGAINYTPVAKVTNLTKTMKELKEKGLWFVCADMGCLLYTSPSPRDLS
;
A
#
# COMPACT_ATOMS: atom_id res chain seq x y z
N MET A 1 -14.46 28.07 8.12
CA MET A 1 -13.55 26.94 7.95
C MET A 1 -14.09 26.12 6.80
N ILE A 2 -13.58 26.37 5.60
CA ILE A 2 -14.13 25.86 4.32
C ILE A 2 -13.41 24.55 4.05
N GLU A 3 -14.14 23.44 4.17
CA GLU A 3 -13.65 22.14 3.72
C GLU A 3 -13.41 22.18 2.22
N HIS A 4 -12.16 22.08 1.82
CA HIS A 4 -11.79 21.77 0.44
C HIS A 4 -12.27 20.35 0.12
N LYS A 5 -13.44 20.24 -0.52
CA LYS A 5 -13.85 19.05 -1.24
C LYS A 5 -12.85 18.84 -2.38
N ASP A 6 -11.96 17.87 -2.22
CA ASP A 6 -11.13 17.36 -3.30
C ASP A 6 -12.03 16.80 -4.40
N LYS A 7 -12.26 17.61 -5.42
CA LYS A 7 -13.02 17.28 -6.65
C LYS A 7 -12.19 16.47 -7.66
N HIS A 8 -11.20 15.73 -7.23
CA HIS A 8 -10.57 14.75 -8.10
C HIS A 8 -11.26 13.41 -7.86
N GLY A 9 -12.15 13.06 -8.79
CA GLY A 9 -12.77 11.75 -8.85
C GLY A 9 -11.68 10.70 -8.67
N ASN A 10 -11.87 9.86 -7.68
CA ASN A 10 -10.90 8.81 -7.33
C ASN A 10 -10.98 7.76 -8.44
N GLU A 11 -10.15 7.87 -9.48
CA GLU A 11 -10.15 7.03 -10.69
C GLU A 11 -10.05 5.53 -10.37
N ASN A 12 -9.66 5.22 -9.14
CA ASN A 12 -9.48 3.85 -8.65
C ASN A 12 -10.60 3.37 -7.73
N MET A 13 -11.74 4.06 -7.68
CA MET A 13 -12.89 3.66 -6.88
C MET A 13 -13.90 2.87 -7.71
N ILE A 14 -14.36 1.76 -7.18
CA ILE A 14 -15.36 0.87 -7.79
C ILE A 14 -16.55 0.78 -6.84
N GLU A 15 -17.74 1.09 -7.33
CA GLU A 15 -18.98 1.05 -6.57
C GLU A 15 -19.94 -0.04 -7.09
N GLY A 16 -20.65 -0.65 -6.15
CA GLY A 16 -21.67 -1.64 -6.45
C GLY A 16 -21.16 -3.09 -6.51
N ARG A 17 -22.07 -4.01 -6.18
CA ARG A 17 -21.74 -5.41 -5.90
C ARG A 17 -21.12 -6.14 -7.08
N ASN A 18 -21.71 -5.99 -8.26
CA ASN A 18 -21.23 -6.68 -9.45
C ASN A 18 -19.86 -6.17 -9.89
N ALA A 19 -19.66 -4.85 -9.90
CA ALA A 19 -18.40 -4.23 -10.29
C ALA A 19 -17.27 -4.60 -9.33
N VAL A 20 -17.54 -4.60 -8.02
CA VAL A 20 -16.55 -5.02 -7.00
C VAL A 20 -16.21 -6.51 -7.12
N LEU A 21 -17.21 -7.37 -7.33
CA LEU A 21 -16.97 -8.80 -7.52
C LEU A 21 -16.15 -9.07 -8.78
N GLU A 22 -16.43 -8.36 -9.86
CA GLU A 22 -15.68 -8.48 -11.11
C GLU A 22 -14.24 -7.99 -10.97
N ALA A 23 -13.99 -6.93 -10.18
CA ALA A 23 -12.64 -6.49 -9.88
C ALA A 23 -11.80 -7.60 -9.22
N PHE A 24 -12.36 -8.33 -8.25
CA PHE A 24 -11.69 -9.49 -7.65
C PHE A 24 -11.47 -10.63 -8.66
N ARG A 25 -12.46 -10.93 -9.51
CA ARG A 25 -12.36 -11.99 -10.52
C ARG A 25 -11.33 -11.70 -11.61
N SER A 26 -11.21 -10.43 -11.99
CA SER A 26 -10.23 -9.99 -12.99
C SER A 26 -8.81 -9.86 -12.45
N GLY A 27 -8.58 -10.17 -11.16
CA GLY A 27 -7.27 -10.08 -10.53
C GLY A 27 -6.80 -8.65 -10.26
N LYS A 28 -7.67 -7.64 -10.35
CA LYS A 28 -7.29 -6.27 -10.02
C LYS A 28 -6.89 -6.18 -8.53
N PRO A 29 -5.77 -5.53 -8.21
CA PRO A 29 -5.35 -5.34 -6.83
C PRO A 29 -6.33 -4.40 -6.11
N VAL A 30 -7.13 -4.94 -5.19
CA VAL A 30 -8.06 -4.19 -4.34
C VAL A 30 -7.40 -3.92 -3.01
N ASP A 31 -7.09 -2.65 -2.74
CA ASP A 31 -6.42 -2.22 -1.52
C ASP A 31 -7.35 -2.22 -0.32
N LYS A 32 -8.57 -1.72 -0.52
CA LYS A 32 -9.53 -1.50 0.55
C LYS A 32 -10.95 -1.73 0.07
N LEU A 33 -11.73 -2.40 0.91
CA LEU A 33 -13.14 -2.65 0.69
C LEU A 33 -13.95 -2.06 1.86
N PHE A 34 -14.86 -1.15 1.56
CA PHE A 34 -15.87 -0.67 2.50
C PHE A 34 -17.16 -1.44 2.29
N VAL A 35 -17.73 -1.93 3.38
CA VAL A 35 -18.96 -2.70 3.40
C VAL A 35 -19.93 -2.07 4.38
N LEU A 36 -21.19 -1.96 4.00
CA LEU A 36 -22.26 -1.50 4.89
C LEU A 36 -22.36 -2.43 6.10
N ASP A 37 -22.27 -1.86 7.30
CA ASP A 37 -22.43 -2.62 8.53
C ASP A 37 -23.82 -3.27 8.60
N GLY A 38 -23.88 -4.49 9.12
CA GLY A 38 -25.11 -5.28 9.19
C GLY A 38 -25.55 -5.91 7.84
N CYS A 39 -24.95 -5.57 6.71
CA CYS A 39 -25.28 -6.17 5.42
C CYS A 39 -24.65 -7.57 5.27
N GLN A 40 -25.48 -8.60 5.37
CA GLN A 40 -25.04 -10.01 5.33
C GLN A 40 -25.72 -10.84 4.24
N ASP A 41 -26.21 -10.21 3.18
CA ASP A 41 -26.80 -10.93 2.06
C ASP A 41 -25.76 -11.76 1.27
N GLY A 42 -26.24 -12.73 0.47
CA GLY A 42 -25.37 -13.67 -0.23
C GLY A 42 -24.29 -13.01 -1.09
N PRO A 43 -24.62 -12.01 -1.93
CA PRO A 43 -23.63 -11.30 -2.73
C PRO A 43 -22.55 -10.61 -1.89
N VAL A 44 -22.92 -9.91 -0.82
CA VAL A 44 -21.94 -9.21 0.06
C VAL A 44 -21.05 -10.20 0.80
N ARG A 45 -21.60 -11.33 1.27
CA ARG A 45 -20.80 -12.41 1.87
C ARG A 45 -19.77 -12.97 0.87
N THR A 46 -20.15 -13.10 -0.38
CA THR A 46 -19.22 -13.55 -1.43
C THR A 46 -18.10 -12.54 -1.64
N ILE A 47 -18.41 -11.25 -1.75
CA ILE A 47 -17.42 -10.18 -1.91
C ILE A 47 -16.46 -10.16 -0.72
N VAL A 48 -16.96 -10.23 0.52
CA VAL A 48 -16.11 -10.25 1.74
C VAL A 48 -15.20 -11.50 1.77
N ARG A 49 -15.70 -12.65 1.30
CA ARG A 49 -14.89 -13.87 1.19
C ARG A 49 -13.77 -13.71 0.16
N GLU A 50 -14.07 -13.16 -1.02
CA GLU A 50 -13.03 -12.88 -2.03
C GLU A 50 -12.03 -11.84 -1.52
N ALA A 51 -12.47 -10.77 -0.85
CA ALA A 51 -11.59 -9.79 -0.23
C ALA A 51 -10.61 -10.45 0.77
N LYS A 52 -11.08 -11.39 1.58
CA LYS A 52 -10.23 -12.15 2.51
C LYS A 52 -9.22 -13.04 1.79
N LYS A 53 -9.60 -13.69 0.69
CA LYS A 53 -8.67 -14.51 -0.11
C LYS A 53 -7.54 -13.68 -0.72
N HIS A 54 -7.87 -12.47 -1.18
CA HIS A 54 -6.91 -11.52 -1.75
C HIS A 54 -6.24 -10.63 -0.70
N ASP A 55 -6.47 -10.94 0.59
CA ASP A 55 -5.87 -10.24 1.72
C ASP A 55 -6.16 -8.71 1.70
N THR A 56 -7.30 -8.34 1.13
CA THR A 56 -7.80 -6.96 1.05
C THR A 56 -8.25 -6.47 2.41
N LEU A 57 -7.95 -5.21 2.75
CA LEU A 57 -8.42 -4.58 3.97
C LEU A 57 -9.93 -4.32 3.91
N VAL A 58 -10.71 -5.04 4.71
CA VAL A 58 -12.17 -4.86 4.81
C VAL A 58 -12.50 -3.96 5.99
N GLN A 59 -13.29 -2.91 5.75
CA GLN A 59 -13.87 -2.04 6.79
C GLN A 59 -15.39 -2.04 6.70
N PHE A 60 -16.03 -2.32 7.83
CA PHE A 60 -17.48 -2.17 7.98
C PHE A 60 -17.77 -0.74 8.43
N VAL A 61 -18.68 -0.07 7.74
CA VAL A 61 -19.03 1.34 7.97
C VAL A 61 -20.54 1.54 7.89
N ASP A 62 -21.04 2.60 8.50
CA ASP A 62 -22.45 2.99 8.41
C ASP A 62 -22.84 3.50 7.01
N LYS A 63 -24.14 3.64 6.78
CA LYS A 63 -24.70 4.10 5.51
C LYS A 63 -24.28 5.54 5.18
N GLU A 64 -24.15 6.39 6.16
CA GLU A 64 -23.76 7.79 5.98
C GLU A 64 -22.35 7.88 5.45
N ARG A 65 -21.43 7.12 6.03
CA ARG A 65 -20.04 7.05 5.57
C ARG A 65 -19.92 6.50 4.15
N LEU A 66 -20.65 5.43 3.81
CA LEU A 66 -20.69 4.93 2.42
C LEU A 66 -21.23 5.96 1.44
N THR A 67 -22.28 6.69 1.83
CA THR A 67 -22.86 7.74 0.97
C THR A 67 -21.87 8.90 0.78
N GLN A 68 -21.12 9.28 1.81
CA GLN A 68 -20.07 10.30 1.71
C GLN A 68 -18.91 9.88 0.79
N LEU A 69 -18.54 8.60 0.82
CA LEU A 69 -17.49 8.04 -0.02
C LEU A 69 -17.95 7.85 -1.47
N SER A 70 -19.23 7.62 -1.70
CA SER A 70 -19.81 7.31 -3.01
C SER A 70 -19.78 8.52 -3.94
N GLN A 71 -19.39 8.30 -5.18
CA GLN A 71 -19.45 9.31 -6.25
C GLN A 71 -20.80 9.30 -6.97
N THR A 72 -21.38 8.12 -7.16
CA THR A 72 -22.60 7.94 -7.94
C THR A 72 -23.87 7.77 -7.12
N GLY A 73 -23.74 7.56 -5.80
CA GLY A 73 -24.83 7.21 -4.89
C GLY A 73 -25.38 5.77 -5.11
N ARG A 74 -24.78 4.98 -6.00
CA ARG A 74 -25.24 3.63 -6.35
C ARG A 74 -24.35 2.52 -5.79
N HIS A 75 -23.77 2.73 -4.61
CA HIS A 75 -22.81 1.82 -3.99
C HIS A 75 -23.35 0.45 -3.60
N GLN A 76 -24.68 0.27 -3.48
CA GLN A 76 -25.33 -1.02 -3.12
C GLN A 76 -24.73 -1.68 -1.87
N GLY A 77 -24.22 -0.88 -0.92
CA GLY A 77 -23.62 -1.35 0.31
C GLY A 77 -22.15 -1.74 0.22
N VAL A 78 -21.48 -1.55 -0.94
CA VAL A 78 -20.05 -1.85 -1.11
C VAL A 78 -19.34 -0.83 -1.97
N ILE A 79 -18.12 -0.45 -1.55
CA ILE A 79 -17.20 0.40 -2.30
C ILE A 79 -15.80 -0.20 -2.17
N ALA A 80 -15.11 -0.39 -3.28
CA ALA A 80 -13.73 -0.86 -3.32
C ALA A 80 -12.79 0.22 -3.86
N TYR A 81 -11.59 0.29 -3.31
CA TYR A 81 -10.49 1.08 -3.83
C TYR A 81 -9.43 0.14 -4.38
N THR A 82 -9.09 0.30 -5.66
CA THR A 82 -8.07 -0.49 -6.34
C THR A 82 -6.76 0.27 -6.40
N ALA A 83 -5.65 -0.44 -6.40
CA ALA A 83 -4.36 0.16 -6.71
C ALA A 83 -4.29 0.54 -8.20
N ALA A 84 -3.62 1.64 -8.51
CA ALA A 84 -3.33 2.04 -9.89
C ALA A 84 -2.15 1.24 -10.48
N TYR A 85 -1.34 0.63 -9.61
CA TYR A 85 -0.13 -0.13 -9.94
C TYR A 85 -0.11 -1.44 -9.19
N GLU A 86 0.55 -2.44 -9.76
CA GLU A 86 0.75 -3.73 -9.11
C GLU A 86 1.79 -3.62 -7.99
N TYR A 87 1.58 -4.41 -6.92
CA TYR A 87 2.56 -4.55 -5.87
C TYR A 87 3.53 -5.68 -6.19
N ALA A 88 4.81 -5.42 -5.95
CA ALA A 88 5.86 -6.42 -6.01
C ALA A 88 5.90 -7.27 -4.74
N GLN A 89 6.60 -8.40 -4.78
CA GLN A 89 6.97 -9.15 -3.60
C GLN A 89 8.33 -8.68 -3.06
N VAL A 90 8.57 -8.87 -1.78
CA VAL A 90 9.87 -8.49 -1.17
C VAL A 90 11.02 -9.31 -1.79
N GLU A 91 10.74 -10.55 -2.16
CA GLU A 91 11.66 -11.45 -2.83
C GLU A 91 12.11 -10.92 -4.19
N ASP A 92 11.22 -10.26 -4.94
CA ASP A 92 11.56 -9.67 -6.25
C ASP A 92 12.58 -8.54 -6.09
N MET A 93 12.48 -7.76 -5.02
CA MET A 93 13.45 -6.69 -4.71
C MET A 93 14.83 -7.24 -4.37
N LEU A 94 14.89 -8.35 -3.62
CA LEU A 94 16.13 -9.02 -3.28
C LEU A 94 16.75 -9.68 -4.54
N ALA A 95 15.92 -10.24 -5.41
CA ALA A 95 16.36 -10.80 -6.69
C ALA A 95 16.93 -9.71 -7.60
N LEU A 96 16.30 -8.54 -7.65
CA LEU A 96 16.78 -7.39 -8.42
C LEU A 96 18.17 -6.92 -7.94
N ALA A 97 18.38 -6.83 -6.63
CA ALA A 97 19.68 -6.48 -6.06
C ALA A 97 20.76 -7.50 -6.48
N LYS A 98 20.44 -8.79 -6.37
CA LYS A 98 21.32 -9.88 -6.77
C LYS A 98 21.65 -9.85 -8.26
N GLU A 99 20.66 -9.59 -9.11
CA GLU A 99 20.84 -9.47 -10.57
C GLU A 99 21.79 -8.32 -10.93
N ARG A 100 21.70 -7.20 -10.18
CA ARG A 100 22.60 -6.05 -10.37
C ARG A 100 23.99 -6.25 -9.75
N GLY A 101 24.19 -7.30 -8.95
CA GLY A 101 25.43 -7.51 -8.19
C GLY A 101 25.65 -6.49 -7.09
N GLU A 102 24.55 -5.95 -6.53
CA GLU A 102 24.54 -4.90 -5.52
C GLU A 102 24.03 -5.45 -4.18
N ASP A 103 24.45 -4.84 -3.08
CA ASP A 103 23.85 -5.13 -1.78
C ASP A 103 22.41 -4.61 -1.74
N PRO A 104 21.46 -5.38 -1.17
CA PRO A 104 20.06 -4.96 -1.12
C PRO A 104 19.89 -3.65 -0.34
N PHE A 105 19.36 -2.62 -1.01
CA PHE A 105 18.96 -1.37 -0.39
C PHE A 105 17.43 -1.23 -0.48
N LEU A 106 16.74 -1.37 0.66
CA LEU A 106 15.29 -1.32 0.78
C LEU A 106 14.87 -0.20 1.73
N ILE A 107 13.79 0.48 1.40
CA ILE A 107 13.20 1.51 2.27
C ILE A 107 11.91 0.97 2.85
N LEU A 108 11.84 0.87 4.17
CA LEU A 108 10.65 0.45 4.89
C LEU A 108 9.96 1.68 5.49
N LEU A 109 8.68 1.84 5.22
CA LEU A 109 7.88 2.95 5.71
C LEU A 109 6.83 2.44 6.69
N ASP A 110 6.73 3.04 7.86
CA ASP A 110 5.61 2.84 8.78
C ASP A 110 4.77 4.12 8.81
N ASP A 111 3.44 3.94 8.95
CA ASP A 111 2.48 5.04 9.10
C ASP A 111 2.50 6.09 7.97
N ILE A 112 2.59 5.64 6.72
CA ILE A 112 2.65 6.49 5.52
C ILE A 112 1.26 6.66 4.89
N GLU A 113 0.46 7.59 5.40
CA GLU A 113 -0.93 7.78 4.98
C GLU A 113 -1.12 8.85 3.90
N ASP A 114 -0.18 9.78 3.76
CA ASP A 114 -0.25 10.83 2.75
C ASP A 114 0.31 10.35 1.40
N PRO A 115 -0.50 10.38 0.30
CA PRO A 115 -0.06 9.98 -1.02
C PRO A 115 1.06 10.86 -1.61
N HIS A 116 1.12 12.14 -1.23
CA HIS A 116 2.19 13.02 -1.69
C HIS A 116 3.53 12.63 -1.07
N ASN A 117 3.54 12.30 0.22
CA ASN A 117 4.73 11.83 0.91
C ASN A 117 5.21 10.50 0.35
N LEU A 118 4.30 9.52 0.17
CA LEU A 118 4.69 8.24 -0.42
C LEU A 118 5.30 8.42 -1.82
N GLY A 119 4.66 9.23 -2.68
CA GLY A 119 5.19 9.48 -4.02
C GLY A 119 6.56 10.18 -4.01
N ALA A 120 6.76 11.16 -3.12
CA ALA A 120 8.05 11.82 -2.96
C ALA A 120 9.15 10.87 -2.47
N ILE A 121 8.81 9.97 -1.54
CA ILE A 121 9.75 8.94 -1.04
C ILE A 121 10.11 7.95 -2.15
N ILE A 122 9.13 7.46 -2.92
CA ILE A 122 9.40 6.56 -4.07
C ILE A 122 10.34 7.23 -5.07
N ARG A 123 10.15 8.52 -5.37
CA ARG A 123 11.03 9.28 -6.25
C ARG A 123 12.46 9.38 -5.69
N THR A 124 12.59 9.68 -4.42
CA THR A 124 13.89 9.76 -3.75
C THR A 124 14.57 8.39 -3.68
N ALA A 125 13.80 7.33 -3.37
CA ALA A 125 14.26 5.94 -3.38
C ALA A 125 14.85 5.55 -4.74
N ASN A 126 14.16 5.90 -5.83
CA ASN A 126 14.64 5.66 -7.20
C ASN A 126 15.96 6.36 -7.48
N LEU A 127 16.06 7.65 -7.13
CA LEU A 127 17.28 8.44 -7.32
C LEU A 127 18.45 7.94 -6.47
N ALA A 128 18.17 7.39 -5.29
CA ALA A 128 19.17 6.80 -4.40
C ALA A 128 19.59 5.38 -4.78
N GLY A 129 19.00 4.79 -5.84
CA GLY A 129 19.28 3.44 -6.27
C GLY A 129 18.66 2.35 -5.37
N ALA A 130 17.62 2.67 -4.61
CA ALA A 130 16.95 1.65 -3.81
C ALA A 130 16.29 0.58 -4.69
N HIS A 131 16.38 -0.68 -4.24
CA HIS A 131 15.80 -1.84 -4.94
C HIS A 131 14.30 -2.00 -4.68
N GLY A 132 13.74 -1.24 -3.72
CA GLY A 132 12.31 -1.23 -3.47
C GLY A 132 11.91 -0.46 -2.23
N VAL A 133 10.59 -0.22 -2.14
CA VAL A 133 9.93 0.41 -1.00
C VAL A 133 8.92 -0.57 -0.43
N ILE A 134 8.92 -0.76 0.89
CA ILE A 134 8.03 -1.67 1.61
C ILE A 134 7.08 -0.85 2.48
N ILE A 135 5.78 -1.03 2.31
CA ILE A 135 4.73 -0.38 3.08
C ILE A 135 3.86 -1.40 3.82
N PRO A 136 3.27 -1.06 4.98
CA PRO A 136 2.31 -1.94 5.64
C PRO A 136 0.95 -1.91 4.93
N LYS A 137 0.13 -2.96 5.12
CA LYS A 137 -1.26 -3.00 4.63
C LYS A 137 -2.19 -2.06 5.37
N ARG A 138 -1.88 -1.79 6.63
CA ARG A 138 -2.64 -0.86 7.49
C ARG A 138 -1.79 0.37 7.76
N ARG A 139 -2.43 1.52 7.94
CA ARG A 139 -1.75 2.81 8.17
C ARG A 139 -0.78 3.17 7.03
N ALA A 140 -1.18 2.84 5.82
CA ALA A 140 -0.47 3.27 4.62
C ALA A 140 -1.47 3.54 3.50
N VAL A 141 -1.18 4.56 2.72
CA VAL A 141 -1.88 4.82 1.46
C VAL A 141 -1.46 3.77 0.43
N GLY A 142 -2.40 3.35 -0.43
CA GLY A 142 -2.10 2.48 -1.56
C GLY A 142 -1.46 3.22 -2.73
N LEU A 143 -1.10 2.47 -3.79
CA LEU A 143 -0.53 3.03 -5.02
C LEU A 143 -1.62 3.70 -5.86
N THR A 144 -2.04 4.88 -5.44
CA THR A 144 -3.08 5.70 -6.09
C THR A 144 -2.53 6.49 -7.28
N ALA A 145 -3.43 7.05 -8.11
CA ALA A 145 -3.06 7.97 -9.17
C ALA A 145 -2.27 9.20 -8.65
N THR A 146 -2.58 9.67 -7.43
CA THR A 146 -1.81 10.75 -6.78
C THR A 146 -0.38 10.33 -6.48
N VAL A 147 -0.17 9.12 -5.94
CA VAL A 147 1.18 8.56 -5.71
C VAL A 147 1.95 8.46 -7.02
N ALA A 148 1.30 7.96 -8.08
CA ALA A 148 1.90 7.88 -9.40
C ALA A 148 2.35 9.24 -9.92
N LYS A 149 1.49 10.25 -9.81
CA LYS A 149 1.79 11.63 -10.23
C LYS A 149 2.93 12.24 -9.42
N THR A 150 2.91 12.10 -8.10
CA THR A 150 3.93 12.71 -7.21
C THR A 150 5.26 12.00 -7.24
N SER A 151 5.29 10.71 -7.61
CA SER A 151 6.53 9.98 -7.85
C SER A 151 7.22 10.38 -9.17
N ALA A 152 6.59 11.22 -10.00
CA ALA A 152 7.12 11.66 -11.31
C ALA A 152 7.59 10.49 -12.19
N GLY A 153 6.87 9.38 -12.20
CA GLY A 153 7.17 8.19 -12.98
C GLY A 153 8.12 7.18 -12.31
N ALA A 154 8.73 7.53 -11.17
CA ALA A 154 9.65 6.63 -10.46
C ALA A 154 9.00 5.30 -10.02
N ILE A 155 7.67 5.30 -9.80
CA ILE A 155 6.90 4.11 -9.45
C ILE A 155 6.99 2.98 -10.50
N ASN A 156 7.31 3.29 -11.75
CA ASN A 156 7.49 2.30 -12.81
C ASN A 156 8.85 1.57 -12.72
N TYR A 157 9.80 2.12 -11.96
CA TYR A 157 11.18 1.62 -11.86
C TYR A 157 11.55 1.17 -10.45
N THR A 158 10.80 1.62 -9.44
CA THR A 158 11.03 1.27 -8.04
C THR A 158 9.89 0.38 -7.57
N PRO A 159 10.11 -0.92 -7.40
CA PRO A 159 9.10 -1.85 -6.91
C PRO A 159 8.58 -1.43 -5.53
N VAL A 160 7.28 -1.56 -5.31
CA VAL A 160 6.66 -1.31 -4.01
C VAL A 160 5.99 -2.59 -3.53
N ALA A 161 6.39 -3.09 -2.36
CA ALA A 161 5.75 -4.23 -1.72
C ALA A 161 4.83 -3.80 -0.59
N LYS A 162 3.75 -4.56 -0.40
CA LYS A 162 2.75 -4.32 0.64
C LYS A 162 2.68 -5.51 1.58
N VAL A 163 3.11 -5.33 2.83
CA VAL A 163 3.25 -6.42 3.81
C VAL A 163 2.23 -6.31 4.95
N THR A 164 1.79 -7.45 5.46
CA THR A 164 0.82 -7.51 6.56
C THR A 164 1.42 -7.09 7.90
N ASN A 165 2.71 -7.42 8.12
CA ASN A 165 3.41 -7.15 9.38
C ASN A 165 4.86 -6.71 9.10
N LEU A 166 5.09 -5.41 9.21
CA LEU A 166 6.40 -4.81 8.95
C LEU A 166 7.49 -5.36 9.87
N THR A 167 7.18 -5.54 11.16
CA THR A 167 8.14 -6.10 12.13
C THR A 167 8.55 -7.53 11.80
N LYS A 168 7.60 -8.36 11.32
CA LYS A 168 7.90 -9.73 10.88
C LYS A 168 8.81 -9.69 9.64
N THR A 169 8.47 -8.86 8.65
CA THR A 169 9.28 -8.67 7.44
C THR A 169 10.71 -8.20 7.79
N MET A 170 10.86 -7.27 8.73
CA MET A 170 12.19 -6.85 9.20
C MET A 170 12.99 -7.99 9.81
N LYS A 171 12.37 -8.87 10.59
CA LYS A 171 13.04 -10.04 11.18
C LYS A 171 13.51 -11.01 10.10
N GLU A 172 12.63 -11.32 9.13
CA GLU A 172 12.96 -12.18 7.99
C GLU A 172 14.09 -11.61 7.13
N LEU A 173 14.12 -10.30 6.92
CA LEU A 173 15.21 -9.62 6.21
C LEU A 173 16.52 -9.64 7.03
N LYS A 174 16.47 -9.48 8.36
CA LYS A 174 17.64 -9.65 9.24
C LYS A 174 18.23 -11.05 9.17
N GLU A 175 17.40 -12.08 9.13
CA GLU A 175 17.83 -13.48 8.97
C GLU A 175 18.53 -13.71 7.62
N LYS A 176 18.18 -12.92 6.61
CA LYS A 176 18.84 -12.87 5.29
C LYS A 176 20.10 -11.99 5.26
N GLY A 177 20.52 -11.42 6.39
CA GLY A 177 21.75 -10.63 6.54
C GLY A 177 21.60 -9.13 6.32
N LEU A 178 20.38 -8.59 6.19
CA LEU A 178 20.20 -7.14 6.02
C LEU A 178 20.33 -6.40 7.35
N TRP A 179 20.94 -5.23 7.29
CA TRP A 179 21.05 -4.28 8.39
C TRP A 179 19.95 -3.24 8.30
N PHE A 180 19.56 -2.69 9.45
CA PHE A 180 18.53 -1.67 9.52
C PHE A 180 19.06 -0.39 10.17
N VAL A 181 18.78 0.73 9.53
CA VAL A 181 18.94 2.08 10.06
C VAL A 181 17.56 2.68 10.23
N CYS A 182 17.25 3.22 11.39
CA CYS A 182 15.99 3.92 11.65
C CYS A 182 16.19 5.43 11.49
N ALA A 183 15.30 6.07 10.73
CA ALA A 183 15.19 7.52 10.65
C ALA A 183 13.90 7.96 11.34
N ASP A 184 14.00 8.77 12.39
CA ASP A 184 12.85 9.32 13.11
C ASP A 184 13.16 10.78 13.51
N MET A 185 12.11 11.62 13.51
CA MET A 185 12.23 13.06 13.83
C MET A 185 12.69 13.36 15.26
N GLY A 186 12.49 12.43 16.18
CA GLY A 186 12.90 12.53 17.59
C GLY A 186 14.22 11.82 17.91
N CYS A 187 14.86 11.19 16.94
CA CYS A 187 16.00 10.33 17.16
C CYS A 187 17.28 10.92 16.58
N LEU A 188 18.29 11.11 17.41
CA LEU A 188 19.68 11.07 16.97
C LEU A 188 19.88 9.71 16.25
N LEU A 189 20.47 9.73 15.07
CA LEU A 189 20.77 8.53 14.28
C LEU A 189 21.44 7.47 15.17
N TYR A 190 20.66 6.49 15.62
CA TYR A 190 21.21 5.29 16.25
C TYR A 190 21.60 4.33 15.13
N THR A 191 22.83 4.41 14.71
CA THR A 191 23.46 3.33 13.95
C THR A 191 23.76 2.20 14.92
N SER A 192 23.18 1.02 14.76
CA SER A 192 23.75 -0.17 15.35
C SER A 192 25.19 -0.28 14.85
N PRO A 193 26.19 -0.41 15.73
CA PRO A 193 27.58 -0.54 15.29
C PRO A 193 27.70 -1.71 14.31
N SER A 194 28.34 -1.46 13.18
CA SER A 194 28.69 -2.52 12.23
C SER A 194 29.64 -3.51 12.92
N PRO A 195 29.60 -4.81 12.60
CA PRO A 195 30.62 -5.74 13.07
C PRO A 195 32.06 -5.30 12.74
N ARG A 196 32.24 -4.43 11.76
CA ARG A 196 33.54 -3.84 11.42
C ARG A 196 34.00 -2.75 12.39
N ASP A 197 33.08 -2.19 13.19
CA ASP A 197 33.40 -1.16 14.17
C ASP A 197 33.75 -1.76 15.55
N LEU A 198 33.72 -3.09 15.67
CA LEU A 198 34.04 -3.86 16.88
C LEU A 198 35.38 -4.61 16.79
N SER A 199 36.21 -4.32 15.79
CA SER A 199 37.54 -4.92 15.61
C SER A 199 38.65 -3.94 15.93
#